data_e8a6d24bcb0ba87366a26859ca7adc36
#
_entry.id   e8a6d24bcb0ba87366a26859ca7adc36
#
_cell.length_a   1.000
_cell.length_b   1.000
_cell.length_c   1.000
_cell.angle_alpha   90.00
_cell.angle_beta   90.00
_cell.angle_gamma   90.00
#
_symmetry.space_group_name_H-M   'P 1'
#
loop_
_entity.id
_entity.type
_entity.pdbx_description
1 polymer ?
#
loop_
_entity_poly.entity_id
_entity_poly.type
_entity_poly.pdbx_seq_one_letter_code
_entity_poly.pdbx_strand_id
1 'polypeptide(L)'
;MQASGYKQMKINYHQAGTNARSLLEEELNLRISSPSSLHWNYTVNGHPVFVNLVAELTAEIEKIWRTEFQIQKLWNLLPGVARNHYLHSLLISEIQSTNEIEGIHSTHNEIEDAIRAAESKDSANLSFRPFQEMAKTYLLLFGELDNERVRFPATLKEMRELYDQLMGKEIAADDKLDGLYFRKGTVSITDGTKEIHRGLSGEDAIHSGVLTMLNAQQDSEHVLVNAFVGHFLLEHIHPFYDGNGRFGRFLLGLKLTEYLSAPTAISLSAAVLHQKARYYKAFSIAEEKLNRGELTFFVHDLAEILASAMLDLLESLTEKVSQLEQLSKGIDRYKSNRDSNGASLQDREDEILFLLGQVRLFGPRSGMTNDELSAVTGLSKKVLRPRTLKLREAGLIREVEKRPLVFALTDEAIELLGISD
;
A
#
# COMPACT_ATOMS: atom_id res chain seq x y z
N MET A 1 -10.84 8.63 20.99
CA MET A 1 -10.14 9.20 22.18
C MET A 1 -10.91 10.23 22.98
N GLN A 2 -11.83 11.00 22.44
CA GLN A 2 -12.60 11.99 23.23
C GLN A 2 -13.55 11.38 24.28
N ALA A 3 -13.93 10.12 24.14
CA ALA A 3 -14.86 9.45 25.07
C ALA A 3 -14.23 8.98 26.39
N SER A 4 -12.91 8.72 26.41
CA SER A 4 -12.18 8.19 27.59
C SER A 4 -11.63 9.25 28.54
N GLY A 5 -11.68 10.50 28.15
CA GLY A 5 -11.04 11.58 28.90
C GLY A 5 -9.57 11.84 28.56
N TYR A 6 -8.90 11.00 27.74
CA TYR A 6 -7.56 11.30 27.25
C TYR A 6 -7.61 12.32 26.11
N LYS A 7 -7.19 13.55 26.39
CA LYS A 7 -7.27 14.68 25.46
C LYS A 7 -5.88 15.17 25.10
N GLN A 8 -5.77 15.89 23.97
CA GLN A 8 -4.56 16.63 23.64
C GLN A 8 -4.23 17.61 24.76
N MET A 9 -2.97 17.71 25.13
CA MET A 9 -2.50 18.66 26.17
C MET A 9 -2.85 20.11 25.81
N LYS A 10 -2.86 20.50 24.53
CA LYS A 10 -3.36 21.79 24.06
C LYS A 10 -4.80 22.09 24.51
N ILE A 11 -5.69 21.09 24.44
CA ILE A 11 -7.09 21.25 24.85
C ILE A 11 -7.18 21.51 26.35
N ASN A 12 -6.44 20.71 27.14
CA ASN A 12 -6.41 20.85 28.59
C ASN A 12 -5.81 22.19 29.01
N TYR A 13 -4.74 22.62 28.33
CA TYR A 13 -4.13 23.94 28.52
C TYR A 13 -5.15 25.08 28.35
N HIS A 14 -5.93 25.09 27.27
CA HIS A 14 -6.94 26.14 27.05
C HIS A 14 -8.13 26.07 28.00
N GLN A 15 -8.40 24.89 28.59
CA GLN A 15 -9.46 24.72 29.59
C GLN A 15 -9.03 25.10 31.03
N ALA A 16 -7.71 25.17 31.30
CA ALA A 16 -7.16 25.31 32.65
C ALA A 16 -7.13 26.77 33.21
N GLY A 17 -7.45 27.78 32.40
CA GLY A 17 -7.48 29.17 32.83
C GLY A 17 -6.13 29.71 33.32
N THR A 18 -6.07 30.35 34.48
CA THR A 18 -4.86 31.05 35.00
C THR A 18 -3.72 30.10 35.36
N ASN A 19 -3.97 28.84 35.65
CA ASN A 19 -2.96 27.81 36.03
C ASN A 19 -2.52 26.94 34.87
N ALA A 20 -2.87 27.28 33.63
CA ALA A 20 -2.69 26.45 32.46
C ALA A 20 -1.22 25.98 32.28
N ARG A 21 -0.23 26.83 32.52
CA ARG A 21 1.18 26.51 32.35
C ARG A 21 1.67 25.47 33.36
N SER A 22 1.32 25.63 34.63
CA SER A 22 1.68 24.68 35.69
C SER A 22 1.03 23.30 35.46
N LEU A 23 -0.26 23.30 35.12
CA LEU A 23 -1.01 22.09 34.85
C LEU A 23 -0.48 21.36 33.60
N LEU A 24 -0.03 22.11 32.56
CA LEU A 24 0.58 21.53 31.37
C LEU A 24 1.89 20.77 31.70
N GLU A 25 2.76 21.36 32.53
CA GLU A 25 4.01 20.74 32.93
C GLU A 25 3.77 19.52 33.85
N GLU A 26 2.81 19.59 34.75
CA GLU A 26 2.39 18.46 35.60
C GLU A 26 1.84 17.31 34.74
N GLU A 27 0.96 17.62 33.79
CA GLU A 27 0.37 16.64 32.89
C GLU A 27 1.43 15.98 31.99
N LEU A 28 2.37 16.80 31.43
CA LEU A 28 3.48 16.29 30.65
C LEU A 28 4.32 15.30 31.45
N ASN A 29 4.70 15.66 32.67
CA ASN A 29 5.48 14.78 33.56
C ASN A 29 4.75 13.47 33.87
N LEU A 30 3.43 13.51 34.13
CA LEU A 30 2.61 12.34 34.36
C LEU A 30 2.56 11.44 33.13
N ARG A 31 2.40 12.02 31.94
CA ARG A 31 2.33 11.27 30.68
C ARG A 31 3.67 10.62 30.33
N ILE A 32 4.77 11.35 30.40
CA ILE A 32 6.12 10.86 30.09
C ILE A 32 6.55 9.78 31.08
N SER A 33 6.26 9.94 32.38
CA SER A 33 6.63 8.96 33.41
C SER A 33 5.69 7.77 33.54
N SER A 34 4.62 7.73 32.72
CA SER A 34 3.68 6.61 32.74
C SER A 34 4.39 5.29 32.37
N PRO A 35 4.12 4.19 33.04
CA PRO A 35 4.64 2.86 32.65
C PRO A 35 4.22 2.41 31.24
N SER A 36 3.17 3.00 30.70
CA SER A 36 2.69 2.74 29.33
C SER A 36 3.26 3.71 28.29
N SER A 37 4.22 4.57 28.66
CA SER A 37 4.85 5.53 27.77
C SER A 37 6.03 4.92 27.05
N LEU A 38 5.99 4.95 25.72
CA LEU A 38 7.10 4.58 24.84
C LEU A 38 7.85 5.83 24.42
N HIS A 39 9.18 5.75 24.29
CA HIS A 39 10.04 6.90 24.04
C HIS A 39 10.98 6.66 22.87
N TRP A 40 11.24 7.71 22.10
CA TRP A 40 12.23 7.70 21.02
C TRP A 40 13.26 8.82 21.26
N ASN A 41 14.50 8.58 20.88
CA ASN A 41 15.59 9.55 21.00
C ASN A 41 15.48 10.65 19.93
N TYR A 42 14.35 11.32 19.90
CA TYR A 42 14.03 12.42 18.98
C TYR A 42 13.27 13.53 19.70
N THR A 43 13.34 14.73 19.18
CA THR A 43 12.64 15.88 19.78
C THR A 43 11.83 16.62 18.73
N VAL A 44 10.62 17.03 19.10
CA VAL A 44 9.78 17.93 18.33
C VAL A 44 9.55 19.21 19.13
N ASN A 45 9.84 20.36 18.56
CA ASN A 45 9.78 21.65 19.25
C ASN A 45 10.55 21.69 20.59
N GLY A 46 11.67 20.95 20.69
CA GLY A 46 12.51 20.88 21.91
C GLY A 46 11.96 19.94 22.99
N HIS A 47 10.93 19.16 22.72
CA HIS A 47 10.34 18.18 23.64
C HIS A 47 10.59 16.75 23.12
N PRO A 48 10.89 15.79 24.03
CA PRO A 48 11.11 14.39 23.65
C PRO A 48 9.83 13.81 23.03
N VAL A 49 10.03 12.98 22.00
CA VAL A 49 8.93 12.24 21.34
C VAL A 49 8.53 11.05 22.20
N PHE A 50 7.24 10.90 22.43
CA PHE A 50 6.67 9.77 23.16
C PHE A 50 5.26 9.41 22.68
N VAL A 51 4.85 8.17 22.98
CA VAL A 51 3.50 7.65 22.76
C VAL A 51 3.02 6.97 24.02
N ASN A 52 1.82 7.31 24.50
CA ASN A 52 1.17 6.57 25.58
C ASN A 52 0.27 5.48 25.00
N LEU A 53 0.45 4.25 25.46
CA LEU A 53 -0.40 3.11 25.12
C LEU A 53 -1.72 3.22 25.91
N VAL A 54 -2.60 4.11 25.46
CA VAL A 54 -3.93 4.28 26.03
C VAL A 54 -4.90 3.20 25.53
N ALA A 55 -6.01 2.98 26.25
CA ALA A 55 -6.96 1.92 25.95
C ALA A 55 -7.49 1.97 24.50
N GLU A 56 -7.77 3.17 23.99
CA GLU A 56 -8.27 3.35 22.62
C GLU A 56 -7.21 2.96 21.57
N LEU A 57 -5.95 3.37 21.76
CA LEU A 57 -4.88 3.00 20.85
C LEU A 57 -4.65 1.48 20.87
N THR A 58 -4.61 0.89 22.06
CA THR A 58 -4.42 -0.57 22.17
C THR A 58 -5.58 -1.35 21.56
N ALA A 59 -6.81 -0.86 21.67
CA ALA A 59 -7.99 -1.45 21.02
C ALA A 59 -7.90 -1.40 19.48
N GLU A 60 -7.43 -0.28 18.91
CA GLU A 60 -7.22 -0.20 17.46
C GLU A 60 -6.08 -1.12 16.98
N ILE A 61 -4.98 -1.21 17.72
CA ILE A 61 -3.90 -2.16 17.40
C ILE A 61 -4.40 -3.61 17.45
N GLU A 62 -5.20 -3.96 18.47
CA GLU A 62 -5.81 -5.29 18.56
C GLU A 62 -6.78 -5.57 17.40
N LYS A 63 -7.57 -4.58 17.00
CA LYS A 63 -8.47 -4.67 15.84
C LYS A 63 -7.70 -4.92 14.55
N ILE A 64 -6.59 -4.24 14.33
CA ILE A 64 -5.69 -4.47 13.18
C ILE A 64 -5.25 -5.93 13.14
N TRP A 65 -4.72 -6.48 14.25
CA TRP A 65 -4.25 -7.87 14.30
C TRP A 65 -5.38 -8.89 14.07
N ARG A 66 -6.56 -8.64 14.63
CA ARG A 66 -7.73 -9.52 14.43
C ARG A 66 -8.22 -9.49 12.97
N THR A 67 -8.23 -8.32 12.36
CA THR A 67 -8.65 -8.16 10.96
C THR A 67 -7.60 -8.78 10.02
N GLU A 68 -6.31 -8.60 10.31
CA GLU A 68 -5.22 -9.22 9.53
C GLU A 68 -5.33 -10.74 9.51
N PHE A 69 -5.62 -11.36 10.65
CA PHE A 69 -5.84 -12.81 10.70
C PHE A 69 -6.97 -13.26 9.75
N GLN A 70 -8.06 -12.49 9.64
CA GLN A 70 -9.16 -12.79 8.73
C GLN A 70 -8.77 -12.58 7.27
N ILE A 71 -8.06 -11.49 6.96
CA ILE A 71 -7.52 -11.20 5.63
C ILE A 71 -6.61 -12.33 5.16
N GLN A 72 -5.63 -12.73 5.99
CA GLN A 72 -4.71 -13.82 5.65
C GLN A 72 -5.43 -15.15 5.39
N LYS A 73 -6.48 -15.44 6.16
CA LYS A 73 -7.30 -16.65 5.95
C LYS A 73 -7.95 -16.63 4.56
N LEU A 74 -8.61 -15.53 4.17
CA LEU A 74 -9.24 -15.39 2.86
C LEU A 74 -8.21 -15.35 1.72
N TRP A 75 -7.12 -14.61 1.93
CA TRP A 75 -6.01 -14.53 0.99
C TRP A 75 -5.42 -15.88 0.63
N ASN A 76 -5.26 -16.75 1.62
CA ASN A 76 -4.73 -18.10 1.41
C ASN A 76 -5.70 -19.06 0.69
N LEU A 77 -6.99 -18.73 0.62
CA LEU A 77 -7.96 -19.48 -0.19
C LEU A 77 -7.85 -19.17 -1.69
N LEU A 78 -7.27 -18.03 -2.06
CA LEU A 78 -7.15 -17.62 -3.45
C LEU A 78 -6.10 -18.44 -4.20
N PRO A 79 -6.37 -18.89 -5.43
CA PRO A 79 -5.36 -19.45 -6.34
C PRO A 79 -4.27 -18.43 -6.67
N GLY A 80 -3.08 -18.88 -7.06
CA GLY A 80 -1.94 -18.02 -7.37
C GLY A 80 -2.26 -16.95 -8.42
N VAL A 81 -2.97 -17.32 -9.50
CA VAL A 81 -3.39 -16.37 -10.55
C VAL A 81 -4.31 -15.26 -10.00
N ALA A 82 -5.32 -15.65 -9.22
CA ALA A 82 -6.22 -14.69 -8.57
C ALA A 82 -5.45 -13.74 -7.64
N ARG A 83 -4.51 -14.26 -6.83
CA ARG A 83 -3.67 -13.44 -5.95
C ARG A 83 -2.84 -12.43 -6.71
N ASN A 84 -2.14 -12.85 -7.77
CA ASN A 84 -1.30 -11.95 -8.57
C ASN A 84 -2.13 -10.85 -9.22
N HIS A 85 -3.26 -11.21 -9.84
CA HIS A 85 -4.14 -10.22 -10.46
C HIS A 85 -4.73 -9.24 -9.44
N TYR A 86 -5.07 -9.71 -8.23
CA TYR A 86 -5.58 -8.84 -7.18
C TYR A 86 -4.49 -7.91 -6.64
N LEU A 87 -3.26 -8.39 -6.45
CA LEU A 87 -2.12 -7.54 -6.10
C LEU A 87 -1.88 -6.44 -7.13
N HIS A 88 -1.97 -6.76 -8.43
CA HIS A 88 -1.84 -5.75 -9.49
C HIS A 88 -2.94 -4.69 -9.41
N SER A 89 -4.20 -5.08 -9.15
CA SER A 89 -5.30 -4.12 -8.94
C SER A 89 -5.06 -3.20 -7.75
N LEU A 90 -4.63 -3.77 -6.62
CA LEU A 90 -4.29 -3.00 -5.43
C LEU A 90 -3.07 -2.09 -5.66
N LEU A 91 -2.07 -2.56 -6.40
CA LEU A 91 -0.87 -1.79 -6.73
C LEU A 91 -1.20 -0.56 -7.61
N ILE A 92 -2.08 -0.72 -8.59
CA ILE A 92 -2.55 0.41 -9.40
C ILE A 92 -3.22 1.45 -8.50
N SER A 93 -4.12 1.00 -7.61
CA SER A 93 -4.80 1.88 -6.66
C SER A 93 -3.82 2.57 -5.71
N GLU A 94 -2.81 1.87 -5.20
CA GLU A 94 -1.77 2.41 -4.31
C GLU A 94 -0.95 3.50 -5.00
N ILE A 95 -0.42 3.25 -6.21
CA ILE A 95 0.38 4.21 -6.97
C ILE A 95 -0.47 5.43 -7.37
N GLN A 96 -1.70 5.20 -7.82
CA GLN A 96 -2.60 6.29 -8.17
C GLN A 96 -2.91 7.17 -6.95
N SER A 97 -3.27 6.55 -5.84
CA SER A 97 -3.63 7.24 -4.60
C SER A 97 -2.46 8.02 -4.01
N THR A 98 -1.26 7.42 -3.96
CA THR A 98 -0.08 8.11 -3.42
C THR A 98 0.31 9.32 -4.27
N ASN A 99 0.14 9.26 -5.60
CA ASN A 99 0.34 10.40 -6.48
C ASN A 99 -0.72 11.49 -6.28
N GLU A 100 -2.00 11.12 -6.18
CA GLU A 100 -3.10 12.06 -5.99
C GLU A 100 -3.03 12.79 -4.63
N ILE A 101 -2.54 12.14 -3.58
CA ILE A 101 -2.24 12.80 -2.30
C ILE A 101 -1.30 13.99 -2.50
N GLU A 102 -0.29 13.85 -3.36
CA GLU A 102 0.69 14.92 -3.69
C GLU A 102 0.22 15.85 -4.82
N GLY A 103 -1.01 15.68 -5.31
CA GLY A 103 -1.54 16.48 -6.41
C GLY A 103 -0.98 16.11 -7.79
N ILE A 104 -0.32 14.96 -7.92
CA ILE A 104 0.19 14.44 -9.19
C ILE A 104 -0.89 13.61 -9.84
N HIS A 105 -1.33 14.04 -11.03
CA HIS A 105 -2.33 13.31 -11.78
C HIS A 105 -1.73 12.09 -12.47
N SER A 106 -2.33 10.92 -12.28
CA SER A 106 -1.99 9.68 -12.96
C SER A 106 -3.26 8.90 -13.28
N THR A 107 -3.31 8.30 -14.48
CA THR A 107 -4.44 7.49 -14.90
C THR A 107 -4.19 6.01 -14.62
N HIS A 108 -5.27 5.25 -14.44
CA HIS A 108 -5.22 3.79 -14.29
C HIS A 108 -4.40 3.13 -15.42
N ASN A 109 -4.62 3.53 -16.69
CA ASN A 109 -3.93 2.96 -17.85
C ASN A 109 -2.43 3.26 -17.84
N GLU A 110 -2.01 4.46 -17.44
CA GLU A 110 -0.59 4.82 -17.36
C GLU A 110 0.15 3.96 -16.33
N ILE A 111 -0.48 3.70 -15.17
CA ILE A 111 0.10 2.87 -14.12
C ILE A 111 0.11 1.40 -14.54
N GLU A 112 -0.97 0.90 -15.15
CA GLU A 112 -1.02 -0.46 -15.69
C GLU A 112 0.08 -0.69 -16.74
N ASP A 113 0.28 0.27 -17.63
CA ASP A 113 1.35 0.23 -18.63
C ASP A 113 2.75 0.28 -17.98
N ALA A 114 2.91 1.03 -16.89
CA ALA A 114 4.15 1.07 -16.12
C ALA A 114 4.46 -0.29 -15.45
N ILE A 115 3.45 -0.96 -14.88
CA ILE A 115 3.56 -2.30 -14.29
C ILE A 115 3.97 -3.31 -15.38
N ARG A 116 3.30 -3.32 -16.53
CA ARG A 116 3.67 -4.18 -17.67
C ARG A 116 5.10 -3.98 -18.13
N ALA A 117 5.53 -2.71 -18.23
CA ALA A 117 6.89 -2.38 -18.63
C ALA A 117 7.92 -2.84 -17.60
N ALA A 118 7.57 -2.79 -16.29
CA ALA A 118 8.44 -3.26 -15.22
C ALA A 118 8.61 -4.79 -15.21
N GLU A 119 7.56 -5.54 -15.58
CA GLU A 119 7.58 -7.02 -15.69
C GLU A 119 8.30 -7.53 -16.97
N SER A 120 8.41 -6.68 -17.98
CA SER A 120 8.99 -7.06 -19.28
C SER A 120 10.51 -7.24 -19.17
N LYS A 121 11.02 -8.42 -19.60
CA LYS A 121 12.46 -8.70 -19.68
C LYS A 121 13.19 -7.85 -20.75
N ASP A 122 12.47 -7.29 -21.71
CA ASP A 122 13.00 -6.45 -22.78
C ASP A 122 13.01 -4.95 -22.41
N SER A 123 12.92 -4.62 -21.14
CA SER A 123 12.80 -3.24 -20.62
C SER A 123 13.99 -2.31 -21.03
N ALA A 124 15.13 -2.87 -21.44
CA ALA A 124 16.32 -2.09 -21.86
C ALA A 124 16.11 -1.26 -23.15
N ASN A 125 15.11 -1.57 -23.97
CA ASN A 125 14.84 -0.90 -25.26
C ASN A 125 13.53 -0.09 -25.30
N LEU A 126 12.78 -0.03 -24.19
CA LEU A 126 11.54 0.73 -24.11
C LEU A 126 11.83 2.18 -23.71
N SER A 127 11.16 3.14 -24.36
CA SER A 127 11.18 4.54 -23.91
C SER A 127 10.74 4.63 -22.46
N PHE A 128 11.34 5.54 -21.69
CA PHE A 128 10.96 5.85 -20.31
C PHE A 128 9.42 6.05 -20.22
N ARG A 129 8.79 5.37 -19.27
CA ARG A 129 7.38 5.56 -18.94
C ARG A 129 7.28 6.16 -17.55
N PRO A 130 6.40 7.14 -17.35
CA PRO A 130 6.10 7.63 -16.00
C PRO A 130 5.76 6.48 -15.06
N PHE A 131 6.14 6.60 -13.79
CA PHE A 131 5.86 5.63 -12.70
C PHE A 131 6.43 4.21 -12.87
N GLN A 132 7.22 3.94 -13.92
CA GLN A 132 7.77 2.60 -14.18
C GLN A 132 8.72 2.13 -13.06
N GLU A 133 9.60 2.99 -12.56
CA GLU A 133 10.51 2.62 -11.47
C GLU A 133 9.76 2.44 -10.14
N MET A 134 8.74 3.25 -9.91
CA MET A 134 7.84 3.07 -8.77
C MET A 134 7.14 1.72 -8.84
N ALA A 135 6.50 1.40 -9.97
CA ALA A 135 5.85 0.11 -10.18
C ALA A 135 6.82 -1.07 -10.00
N LYS A 136 8.03 -0.96 -10.57
CA LYS A 136 9.08 -1.96 -10.42
C LYS A 136 9.47 -2.17 -8.94
N THR A 137 9.64 -1.09 -8.20
CA THR A 137 10.03 -1.16 -6.79
C THR A 137 8.93 -1.80 -5.94
N TYR A 138 7.66 -1.50 -6.21
CA TYR A 138 6.52 -2.16 -5.57
C TYR A 138 6.42 -3.65 -5.93
N LEU A 139 6.68 -4.05 -7.18
CA LEU A 139 6.71 -5.47 -7.58
C LEU A 139 7.83 -6.24 -6.86
N LEU A 140 9.01 -5.61 -6.68
CA LEU A 140 10.09 -6.19 -5.87
C LEU A 140 9.71 -6.35 -4.39
N LEU A 141 8.84 -5.49 -3.86
CA LEU A 141 8.34 -5.62 -2.49
C LEU A 141 7.60 -6.95 -2.28
N PHE A 142 6.93 -7.46 -3.30
CA PHE A 142 6.21 -8.75 -3.25
C PHE A 142 7.04 -9.96 -3.68
N GLY A 143 8.25 -9.74 -4.19
CA GLY A 143 9.12 -10.80 -4.72
C GLY A 143 8.66 -11.37 -6.06
N GLU A 144 7.88 -10.60 -6.83
CA GLU A 144 7.37 -11.01 -8.14
C GLU A 144 8.40 -10.85 -9.27
N LEU A 145 9.48 -10.09 -9.04
CA LEU A 145 10.58 -9.90 -9.98
C LEU A 145 11.83 -10.65 -9.49
N ASP A 146 12.30 -11.61 -10.28
CA ASP A 146 13.61 -12.32 -10.17
C ASP A 146 13.94 -12.90 -8.78
N ASN A 147 12.94 -13.18 -7.93
CA ASN A 147 13.08 -13.59 -6.52
C ASN A 147 13.86 -12.61 -5.64
N GLU A 148 14.09 -11.39 -6.09
CA GLU A 148 14.65 -10.31 -5.29
C GLU A 148 13.53 -9.62 -4.50
N ARG A 149 13.84 -9.24 -3.26
CA ARG A 149 12.93 -8.45 -2.41
C ARG A 149 13.61 -7.20 -1.93
N VAL A 150 12.91 -6.09 -2.03
CA VAL A 150 13.29 -4.86 -1.33
C VAL A 150 13.19 -5.10 0.17
N ARG A 151 14.19 -4.63 0.92
CA ARG A 151 14.22 -4.68 2.38
C ARG A 151 14.14 -3.28 2.95
N PHE A 152 13.63 -3.18 4.17
CA PHE A 152 13.66 -1.92 4.89
C PHE A 152 15.12 -1.49 5.09
N PRO A 153 15.49 -0.23 4.76
CA PRO A 153 16.87 0.23 4.83
C PRO A 153 17.37 0.26 6.29
N ALA A 154 18.59 -0.18 6.49
CA ALA A 154 19.28 -0.15 7.80
C ALA A 154 20.32 0.97 7.89
N THR A 155 20.71 1.57 6.77
CA THR A 155 21.76 2.60 6.69
C THR A 155 21.29 3.81 5.88
N LEU A 156 21.96 4.96 6.08
CA LEU A 156 21.71 6.17 5.28
C LEU A 156 21.92 5.94 3.78
N LYS A 157 22.92 5.13 3.44
CA LYS A 157 23.23 4.76 2.06
C LYS A 157 22.07 3.97 1.43
N GLU A 158 21.61 2.93 2.11
CA GLU A 158 20.47 2.12 1.62
C GLU A 158 19.20 2.95 1.52
N MET A 159 18.97 3.89 2.44
CA MET A 159 17.86 4.82 2.41
C MET A 159 17.90 5.69 1.14
N ARG A 160 19.08 6.21 0.80
CA ARG A 160 19.30 6.99 -0.42
C ARG A 160 19.14 6.13 -1.68
N GLU A 161 19.71 4.94 -1.71
CA GLU A 161 19.61 4.02 -2.84
C GLU A 161 18.14 3.63 -3.11
N LEU A 162 17.37 3.38 -2.07
CA LEU A 162 15.94 3.07 -2.18
C LEU A 162 15.13 4.28 -2.70
N TYR A 163 15.44 5.49 -2.20
CA TYR A 163 14.82 6.70 -2.73
C TYR A 163 15.15 6.91 -4.21
N ASP A 164 16.41 6.78 -4.61
CA ASP A 164 16.82 6.92 -6.00
C ASP A 164 16.18 5.87 -6.91
N GLN A 165 16.01 4.65 -6.40
CA GLN A 165 15.31 3.57 -7.11
C GLN A 165 13.83 3.88 -7.33
N LEU A 166 13.13 4.38 -6.30
CA LEU A 166 11.70 4.65 -6.35
C LEU A 166 11.40 5.94 -7.12
N MET A 167 12.15 7.01 -6.85
CA MET A 167 11.82 8.37 -7.23
C MET A 167 12.77 9.00 -8.24
N GLY A 168 14.00 8.49 -8.35
CA GLY A 168 15.11 9.22 -8.99
C GLY A 168 14.90 9.66 -10.45
N LYS A 169 14.05 8.94 -11.20
CA LYS A 169 13.71 9.32 -12.58
C LYS A 169 12.56 10.33 -12.71
N GLU A 170 11.79 10.50 -11.64
CA GLU A 170 10.64 11.41 -11.61
C GLU A 170 11.00 12.79 -11.03
N ILE A 171 12.14 12.88 -10.33
CA ILE A 171 12.58 14.11 -9.69
C ILE A 171 13.12 15.10 -10.73
N ALA A 172 12.61 16.33 -10.69
CA ALA A 172 13.05 17.41 -11.54
C ALA A 172 14.53 17.75 -11.34
N ALA A 173 15.16 18.32 -12.36
CA ALA A 173 16.61 18.62 -12.31
C ALA A 173 16.98 19.59 -11.16
N ASP A 174 16.10 20.53 -10.84
CA ASP A 174 16.30 21.52 -9.79
C ASP A 174 16.10 20.95 -8.37
N ASP A 175 15.40 19.80 -8.24
CA ASP A 175 15.13 19.12 -6.98
C ASP A 175 16.12 17.98 -6.71
N LYS A 176 17.15 17.83 -7.53
CA LYS A 176 18.19 16.83 -7.31
C LYS A 176 18.99 17.13 -6.04
N LEU A 177 19.31 16.06 -5.33
CA LEU A 177 20.05 16.16 -4.07
C LEU A 177 21.47 16.67 -4.28
N ASP A 178 21.90 17.56 -3.39
CA ASP A 178 23.20 18.25 -3.40
C ASP A 178 24.11 17.80 -2.24
N GLY A 179 23.62 16.94 -1.35
CA GLY A 179 24.37 16.32 -0.26
C GLY A 179 24.91 14.93 -0.61
N LEU A 180 25.58 14.29 0.37
CA LEU A 180 26.10 12.93 0.23
C LEU A 180 24.95 11.90 0.09
N TYR A 181 23.96 12.02 0.97
CA TYR A 181 22.77 11.16 0.98
C TYR A 181 21.47 11.94 0.85
N PHE A 182 21.42 13.16 1.39
CA PHE A 182 20.21 13.97 1.49
C PHE A 182 20.44 15.40 0.99
N ARG A 183 19.43 16.23 1.10
CA ARG A 183 19.55 17.66 0.77
C ARG A 183 20.40 18.41 1.79
N LYS A 184 21.06 19.47 1.36
CA LYS A 184 21.75 20.45 2.24
C LYS A 184 20.87 21.65 2.57
N GLY A 185 20.03 22.05 1.63
CA GLY A 185 19.15 23.20 1.77
C GLY A 185 17.96 22.95 2.70
N THR A 186 17.26 24.01 3.04
CA THR A 186 16.02 23.96 3.82
C THR A 186 14.83 23.78 2.89
N VAL A 187 13.86 22.95 3.29
CA VAL A 187 12.58 22.80 2.60
C VAL A 187 11.46 23.18 3.55
N SER A 188 10.49 23.93 3.05
CA SER A 188 9.28 24.28 3.77
C SER A 188 8.05 23.85 2.98
N ILE A 189 7.11 23.21 3.65
CA ILE A 189 5.80 22.87 3.10
C ILE A 189 4.87 24.06 3.38
N THR A 190 4.21 24.58 2.34
CA THR A 190 3.33 25.74 2.45
C THR A 190 1.91 25.39 2.01
N ASP A 191 0.92 25.99 2.67
CA ASP A 191 -0.47 26.02 2.22
C ASP A 191 -0.71 27.38 1.53
N GLY A 192 -0.22 27.48 0.30
CA GLY A 192 -0.26 28.73 -0.46
C GLY A 192 0.59 29.85 0.13
N THR A 193 0.17 30.43 1.25
CA THR A 193 0.84 31.59 1.87
C THR A 193 1.45 31.32 3.24
N LYS A 194 1.03 30.26 3.90
CA LYS A 194 1.48 29.93 5.27
C LYS A 194 2.39 28.71 5.25
N GLU A 195 3.56 28.83 5.90
CA GLU A 195 4.41 27.67 6.19
C GLU A 195 3.67 26.76 7.18
N ILE A 196 3.43 25.50 6.77
CA ILE A 196 2.77 24.48 7.58
C ILE A 196 3.81 23.68 8.34
N HIS A 197 4.88 23.29 7.65
CA HIS A 197 5.97 22.50 8.19
C HIS A 197 7.30 22.94 7.58
N ARG A 198 8.37 22.84 8.38
CA ARG A 198 9.75 23.05 7.93
C ARG A 198 10.59 21.83 8.30
N GLY A 199 11.10 21.13 7.30
CA GLY A 199 12.05 20.03 7.49
C GLY A 199 13.33 20.46 8.18
N LEU A 200 14.11 19.50 8.69
CA LEU A 200 15.40 19.77 9.32
C LEU A 200 16.34 20.51 8.35
N SER A 201 17.13 21.42 8.89
CA SER A 201 18.10 22.19 8.11
C SER A 201 19.50 21.60 8.21
N GLY A 202 20.13 21.40 7.05
CA GLY A 202 21.50 20.88 6.95
C GLY A 202 21.57 19.35 7.00
N GLU A 203 22.46 18.81 6.17
CA GLU A 203 22.58 17.36 5.98
C GLU A 203 22.96 16.60 7.25
N ASP A 204 23.79 17.18 8.12
CA ASP A 204 24.20 16.52 9.38
C ASP A 204 23.03 16.34 10.35
N ALA A 205 22.12 17.32 10.44
CA ALA A 205 20.91 17.18 11.24
C ALA A 205 19.96 16.14 10.65
N ILE A 206 19.83 16.11 9.32
CA ILE A 206 19.05 15.10 8.60
C ILE A 206 19.65 13.71 8.82
N HIS A 207 20.98 13.52 8.72
CA HIS A 207 21.66 12.27 9.02
C HIS A 207 21.32 11.76 10.41
N SER A 208 21.46 12.61 11.43
CA SER A 208 21.14 12.25 12.82
C SER A 208 19.68 11.85 12.98
N GLY A 209 18.77 12.61 12.40
CA GLY A 209 17.33 12.31 12.45
C GLY A 209 16.97 10.99 11.78
N VAL A 210 17.46 10.76 10.55
CA VAL A 210 17.21 9.51 9.81
C VAL A 210 17.82 8.31 10.53
N LEU A 211 19.02 8.40 11.09
CA LEU A 211 19.59 7.31 11.90
C LEU A 211 18.74 7.00 13.13
N THR A 212 18.21 8.02 13.81
CA THR A 212 17.28 7.83 14.92
C THR A 212 16.00 7.10 14.46
N MET A 213 15.44 7.49 13.34
CA MET A 213 14.28 6.83 12.75
C MET A 213 14.58 5.38 12.38
N LEU A 214 15.70 5.10 11.71
CA LEU A 214 16.10 3.74 11.31
C LEU A 214 16.31 2.85 12.54
N ASN A 215 16.96 3.36 13.59
CA ASN A 215 17.18 2.61 14.84
C ASN A 215 15.84 2.27 15.53
N ALA A 216 14.89 3.21 15.55
CA ALA A 216 13.55 2.97 16.11
C ALA A 216 12.79 1.84 15.39
N GLN A 217 13.08 1.61 14.09
CA GLN A 217 12.45 0.54 13.31
C GLN A 217 13.07 -0.85 13.55
N GLN A 218 14.18 -0.96 14.29
CA GLN A 218 14.81 -2.25 14.63
C GLN A 218 14.22 -2.88 15.89
N ASP A 219 13.45 -2.13 16.68
CA ASP A 219 12.77 -2.65 17.85
C ASP A 219 11.64 -3.61 17.44
N SER A 220 11.68 -4.82 18.01
CA SER A 220 10.68 -5.87 17.76
C SER A 220 9.44 -5.77 18.65
N GLU A 221 9.45 -4.88 19.64
CA GLU A 221 8.29 -4.59 20.47
C GLU A 221 7.43 -3.47 19.84
N HIS A 222 6.13 -3.51 20.04
CA HIS A 222 5.21 -2.47 19.56
C HIS A 222 5.36 -2.10 18.07
N VAL A 223 5.60 -3.10 17.21
CA VAL A 223 6.02 -2.96 15.80
C VAL A 223 5.16 -2.01 14.97
N LEU A 224 3.82 -2.01 15.16
CA LEU A 224 2.94 -1.09 14.44
C LEU A 224 3.08 0.35 14.93
N VAL A 225 3.25 0.55 16.25
CA VAL A 225 3.50 1.88 16.83
C VAL A 225 4.82 2.43 16.31
N ASN A 226 5.88 1.59 16.30
CA ASN A 226 7.19 1.97 15.75
C ASN A 226 7.11 2.31 14.26
N ALA A 227 6.35 1.56 13.46
CA ALA A 227 6.15 1.86 12.04
C ALA A 227 5.48 3.24 11.83
N PHE A 228 4.43 3.55 12.58
CA PHE A 228 3.74 4.84 12.49
C PHE A 228 4.60 6.00 13.01
N VAL A 229 5.32 5.81 14.11
CA VAL A 229 6.29 6.82 14.60
C VAL A 229 7.39 7.03 13.57
N GLY A 230 7.94 5.98 12.97
CA GLY A 230 8.94 6.09 11.91
C GLY A 230 8.45 6.90 10.71
N HIS A 231 7.19 6.70 10.32
CA HIS A 231 6.56 7.50 9.27
C HIS A 231 6.48 8.99 9.67
N PHE A 232 6.02 9.28 10.90
CA PHE A 232 6.04 10.66 11.40
C PHE A 232 7.44 11.27 11.36
N LEU A 233 8.44 10.55 11.87
CA LEU A 233 9.82 11.05 11.93
C LEU A 233 10.36 11.37 10.52
N LEU A 234 10.13 10.50 9.54
CA LEU A 234 10.56 10.72 8.17
C LEU A 234 9.94 11.98 7.57
N GLU A 235 8.63 12.13 7.70
CA GLU A 235 7.92 13.31 7.19
C GLU A 235 8.34 14.60 7.93
N HIS A 236 8.58 14.53 9.23
CA HIS A 236 9.08 15.66 10.03
C HIS A 236 10.53 16.04 9.68
N ILE A 237 11.41 15.06 9.43
CA ILE A 237 12.79 15.28 8.97
C ILE A 237 12.80 15.89 7.57
N HIS A 238 11.95 15.36 6.69
CA HIS A 238 11.79 15.76 5.30
C HIS A 238 13.10 15.75 4.52
N PRO A 239 13.77 14.57 4.38
CA PRO A 239 15.19 14.49 3.98
C PRO A 239 15.48 14.83 2.52
N PHE A 240 14.48 14.91 1.66
CA PHE A 240 14.62 15.15 0.22
C PHE A 240 14.02 16.50 -0.19
N TYR A 241 14.34 17.01 -1.39
CA TYR A 241 13.74 18.23 -1.92
C TYR A 241 12.31 17.98 -2.41
N ASP A 242 12.06 16.82 -3.05
CA ASP A 242 10.73 16.37 -3.50
C ASP A 242 10.53 14.88 -3.22
N GLY A 243 9.30 14.39 -3.31
CA GLY A 243 8.95 12.98 -3.20
C GLY A 243 8.93 12.40 -1.79
N ASN A 244 9.10 13.23 -0.74
CA ASN A 244 9.09 12.73 0.65
C ASN A 244 7.81 11.98 0.99
N GLY A 245 6.64 12.55 0.72
CA GLY A 245 5.36 11.91 1.04
C GLY A 245 5.15 10.58 0.32
N ARG A 246 5.45 10.49 -1.00
CA ARG A 246 5.37 9.23 -1.76
C ARG A 246 6.34 8.18 -1.24
N PHE A 247 7.58 8.58 -1.00
CA PHE A 247 8.60 7.72 -0.43
C PHE A 247 8.27 7.28 1.01
N GLY A 248 7.76 8.20 1.84
CA GLY A 248 7.38 7.92 3.22
C GLY A 248 6.22 6.91 3.31
N ARG A 249 5.20 7.01 2.45
CA ARG A 249 4.11 6.03 2.40
C ARG A 249 4.59 4.67 1.86
N PHE A 250 5.44 4.66 0.82
CA PHE A 250 6.09 3.44 0.37
C PHE A 250 6.90 2.77 1.50
N LEU A 251 7.71 3.54 2.21
CA LEU A 251 8.55 3.03 3.30
C LEU A 251 7.71 2.50 4.47
N LEU A 252 6.60 3.15 4.79
CA LEU A 252 5.64 2.64 5.76
C LEU A 252 5.03 1.31 5.29
N GLY A 253 4.56 1.23 4.04
CA GLY A 253 4.06 0.00 3.45
C GLY A 253 5.10 -1.12 3.49
N LEU A 254 6.35 -0.83 3.09
CA LEU A 254 7.46 -1.77 3.17
C LEU A 254 7.69 -2.29 4.61
N LYS A 255 7.66 -1.40 5.61
CA LYS A 255 7.78 -1.82 7.01
C LYS A 255 6.60 -2.69 7.47
N LEU A 256 5.39 -2.35 7.05
CA LEU A 256 4.20 -3.13 7.36
C LEU A 256 4.25 -4.54 6.77
N THR A 257 4.89 -4.77 5.60
CA THR A 257 5.02 -6.12 5.02
C THR A 257 5.83 -7.10 5.85
N GLU A 258 6.62 -6.61 6.83
CA GLU A 258 7.33 -7.48 7.76
C GLU A 258 6.39 -8.20 8.74
N TYR A 259 5.18 -7.67 8.96
CA TYR A 259 4.24 -8.13 9.97
C TYR A 259 2.83 -8.40 9.45
N LEU A 260 2.42 -7.72 8.41
CA LEU A 260 1.10 -7.83 7.79
C LEU A 260 1.20 -8.39 6.38
N SER A 261 0.10 -8.88 5.85
CA SER A 261 0.03 -9.41 4.49
C SER A 261 0.28 -8.32 3.43
N ALA A 262 0.79 -8.74 2.28
CA ALA A 262 1.03 -7.84 1.14
C ALA A 262 -0.20 -7.00 0.76
N PRO A 263 -1.41 -7.56 0.59
CA PRO A 263 -2.58 -6.76 0.26
C PRO A 263 -2.91 -5.70 1.32
N THR A 264 -2.71 -5.99 2.61
CA THR A 264 -2.88 -4.99 3.68
C THR A 264 -1.88 -3.84 3.54
N ALA A 265 -0.61 -4.16 3.32
CA ALA A 265 0.46 -3.15 3.26
C ALA A 265 0.32 -2.17 2.09
N ILE A 266 -0.26 -2.60 0.95
CA ILE A 266 -0.47 -1.77 -0.25
C ILE A 266 -1.87 -1.15 -0.35
N SER A 267 -2.69 -1.27 0.67
CA SER A 267 -4.02 -0.64 0.69
C SER A 267 -4.01 0.70 1.42
N LEU A 268 -2.87 1.11 1.96
CA LEU A 268 -2.77 2.26 2.86
C LEU A 268 -3.03 3.60 2.16
N SER A 269 -2.40 3.85 1.00
CA SER A 269 -2.50 5.17 0.35
C SER A 269 -3.92 5.47 -0.14
N ALA A 270 -4.69 4.46 -0.53
CA ALA A 270 -6.10 4.65 -0.87
C ALA A 270 -6.91 5.14 0.34
N ALA A 271 -6.72 4.55 1.52
CA ALA A 271 -7.38 4.99 2.74
C ALA A 271 -6.90 6.36 3.22
N VAL A 272 -5.60 6.65 3.08
CA VAL A 272 -5.04 7.99 3.33
C VAL A 272 -5.70 9.02 2.42
N LEU A 273 -5.85 8.74 1.12
CA LEU A 273 -6.49 9.64 0.16
C LEU A 273 -7.94 9.93 0.56
N HIS A 274 -8.72 8.92 0.90
CA HIS A 274 -10.10 9.07 1.37
C HIS A 274 -10.20 9.88 2.67
N GLN A 275 -9.21 9.81 3.54
CA GLN A 275 -9.13 10.50 4.82
C GLN A 275 -8.04 11.58 4.83
N LYS A 276 -7.72 12.18 3.68
CA LYS A 276 -6.59 13.12 3.48
C LYS A 276 -6.56 14.24 4.52
N ALA A 277 -7.71 14.86 4.80
CA ALA A 277 -7.81 15.92 5.78
C ALA A 277 -7.45 15.45 7.21
N ARG A 278 -7.84 14.22 7.58
CA ARG A 278 -7.49 13.62 8.87
C ARG A 278 -6.00 13.32 8.95
N TYR A 279 -5.45 12.74 7.90
CA TYR A 279 -4.03 12.40 7.80
C TYR A 279 -3.14 13.64 8.02
N TYR A 280 -3.38 14.75 7.30
CA TYR A 280 -2.61 15.97 7.48
C TYR A 280 -2.88 16.64 8.84
N LYS A 281 -4.11 16.55 9.36
CA LYS A 281 -4.43 17.05 10.69
C LYS A 281 -3.66 16.31 11.78
N ALA A 282 -3.41 15.01 11.64
CA ALA A 282 -2.62 14.22 12.58
C ALA A 282 -1.19 14.78 12.73
N PHE A 283 -0.52 15.14 11.62
CA PHE A 283 0.78 15.84 11.67
C PHE A 283 0.68 17.18 12.38
N SER A 284 -0.31 18.00 12.04
CA SER A 284 -0.51 19.31 12.69
C SER A 284 -0.73 19.19 14.20
N ILE A 285 -1.39 18.12 14.68
CA ILE A 285 -1.56 17.84 16.10
C ILE A 285 -0.24 17.43 16.74
N ALA A 286 0.53 16.56 16.08
CA ALA A 286 1.81 16.08 16.58
C ALA A 286 2.88 17.23 16.68
N GLU A 287 2.84 18.16 15.75
CA GLU A 287 3.74 19.32 15.70
C GLU A 287 3.28 20.52 16.54
N GLU A 288 2.10 20.45 17.15
CA GLU A 288 1.60 21.52 17.99
C GLU A 288 2.45 21.65 19.27
N LYS A 289 3.01 22.85 19.49
CA LYS A 289 3.93 23.14 20.61
C LYS A 289 3.35 22.80 21.98
N LEU A 290 2.05 22.98 22.18
CA LEU A 290 1.37 22.66 23.43
C LEU A 290 1.13 21.17 23.64
N ASN A 291 1.31 20.34 22.60
CA ASN A 291 1.26 18.88 22.73
C ASN A 291 2.64 18.26 23.07
N ARG A 292 3.69 19.07 23.19
CA ARG A 292 4.96 18.71 23.85
C ARG A 292 5.64 17.43 23.33
N GLY A 293 5.55 17.17 22.02
CA GLY A 293 6.18 16.00 21.40
C GLY A 293 5.38 14.70 21.52
N GLU A 294 4.15 14.74 22.03
CA GLU A 294 3.28 13.59 22.13
C GLU A 294 2.74 13.15 20.76
N LEU A 295 3.03 11.91 20.38
CA LEU A 295 2.55 11.28 19.14
C LEU A 295 1.38 10.31 19.34
N THR A 296 0.83 10.16 20.54
CA THR A 296 -0.27 9.22 20.83
C THR A 296 -1.45 9.40 19.88
N PHE A 297 -1.83 10.65 19.61
CA PHE A 297 -2.95 10.98 18.71
C PHE A 297 -2.62 10.70 17.25
N PHE A 298 -1.38 10.98 16.83
CA PHE A 298 -0.90 10.67 15.49
C PHE A 298 -0.94 9.17 15.22
N VAL A 299 -0.35 8.38 16.11
CA VAL A 299 -0.31 6.92 15.99
C VAL A 299 -1.73 6.33 16.00
N HIS A 300 -2.62 6.86 16.82
CA HIS A 300 -4.02 6.44 16.85
C HIS A 300 -4.74 6.75 15.53
N ASP A 301 -4.58 7.96 14.98
CA ASP A 301 -5.20 8.35 13.73
C ASP A 301 -4.71 7.48 12.55
N LEU A 302 -3.41 7.17 12.48
CA LEU A 302 -2.87 6.27 11.47
C LEU A 302 -3.36 4.83 11.66
N ALA A 303 -3.45 4.35 12.90
CA ALA A 303 -4.00 3.03 13.21
C ALA A 303 -5.46 2.91 12.75
N GLU A 304 -6.29 3.93 12.97
CA GLU A 304 -7.68 3.94 12.50
C GLU A 304 -7.77 4.02 10.97
N ILE A 305 -6.89 4.78 10.29
CA ILE A 305 -6.81 4.82 8.81
C ILE A 305 -6.46 3.43 8.27
N LEU A 306 -5.44 2.78 8.83
CA LEU A 306 -5.06 1.41 8.43
C LEU A 306 -6.20 0.42 8.71
N ALA A 307 -6.81 0.47 9.90
CA ALA A 307 -7.93 -0.41 10.25
C ALA A 307 -9.13 -0.24 9.31
N SER A 308 -9.41 0.99 8.84
CA SER A 308 -10.43 1.25 7.82
C SER A 308 -10.07 0.59 6.49
N ALA A 309 -8.83 0.78 5.98
CA ALA A 309 -8.36 0.12 4.78
C ALA A 309 -8.49 -1.41 4.85
N MET A 310 -8.17 -1.99 6.00
CA MET A 310 -8.26 -3.43 6.23
C MET A 310 -9.69 -3.95 6.25
N LEU A 311 -10.65 -3.18 6.74
CA LEU A 311 -12.07 -3.56 6.69
C LEU A 311 -12.59 -3.55 5.25
N ASP A 312 -12.26 -2.52 4.47
CA ASP A 312 -12.63 -2.44 3.05
C ASP A 312 -11.99 -3.60 2.24
N LEU A 313 -10.73 -3.91 2.53
CA LEU A 313 -10.02 -5.05 1.94
C LEU A 313 -10.67 -6.39 2.33
N LEU A 314 -11.05 -6.57 3.59
CA LEU A 314 -11.70 -7.78 4.08
C LEU A 314 -13.07 -8.00 3.43
N GLU A 315 -13.86 -6.93 3.26
CA GLU A 315 -15.14 -6.97 2.55
C GLU A 315 -14.94 -7.37 1.09
N SER A 316 -14.02 -6.71 0.38
CA SER A 316 -13.68 -7.02 -1.00
C SER A 316 -13.18 -8.47 -1.17
N LEU A 317 -12.31 -8.96 -0.29
CA LEU A 317 -11.83 -10.34 -0.34
C LEU A 317 -12.96 -11.35 -0.08
N THR A 318 -13.86 -11.05 0.85
CA THR A 318 -15.00 -11.92 1.19
C THR A 318 -15.91 -12.08 -0.04
N GLU A 319 -16.23 -10.97 -0.70
CA GLU A 319 -17.02 -10.98 -1.92
C GLU A 319 -16.34 -11.77 -3.05
N LYS A 320 -15.06 -11.47 -3.31
CA LYS A 320 -14.29 -12.12 -4.39
C LYS A 320 -14.09 -13.61 -4.16
N VAL A 321 -13.89 -14.07 -2.94
CA VAL A 321 -13.83 -15.51 -2.62
C VAL A 321 -15.18 -16.17 -2.89
N SER A 322 -16.29 -15.53 -2.52
CA SER A 322 -17.64 -16.02 -2.84
C SER A 322 -17.89 -16.12 -4.35
N GLN A 323 -17.51 -15.10 -5.11
CA GLN A 323 -17.63 -15.09 -6.58
C GLN A 323 -16.76 -16.19 -7.23
N LEU A 324 -15.55 -16.44 -6.70
CA LEU A 324 -14.68 -17.51 -7.16
C LEU A 324 -15.30 -18.91 -6.95
N GLU A 325 -15.96 -19.11 -5.81
CA GLU A 325 -16.71 -20.35 -5.56
C GLU A 325 -17.91 -20.50 -6.50
N GLN A 326 -18.61 -19.40 -6.80
CA GLN A 326 -19.72 -19.41 -7.76
C GLN A 326 -19.23 -19.75 -9.17
N LEU A 327 -18.10 -19.19 -9.60
CA LEU A 327 -17.43 -19.50 -10.86
C LEU A 327 -17.14 -21.01 -10.96
N SER A 328 -16.51 -21.59 -9.93
CA SER A 328 -16.22 -23.02 -9.91
C SER A 328 -17.48 -23.86 -10.07
N LYS A 329 -18.52 -23.57 -9.27
CA LYS A 329 -19.82 -24.27 -9.36
C LYS A 329 -20.51 -24.05 -10.71
N GLY A 330 -20.35 -22.88 -11.32
CA GLY A 330 -20.87 -22.56 -12.66
C GLY A 330 -20.22 -23.42 -13.74
N ILE A 331 -18.90 -23.56 -13.70
CA ILE A 331 -18.14 -24.40 -14.62
C ILE A 331 -18.54 -25.89 -14.47
N ASP A 332 -18.69 -26.39 -13.25
CA ASP A 332 -19.12 -27.77 -12.99
C ASP A 332 -20.53 -28.02 -13.52
N ARG A 333 -21.46 -27.08 -13.33
CA ARG A 333 -22.83 -27.18 -13.91
C ARG A 333 -22.82 -27.20 -15.43
N TYR A 334 -22.02 -26.30 -16.03
CA TYR A 334 -21.87 -26.24 -17.48
C TYR A 334 -21.32 -27.55 -18.06
N LYS A 335 -20.30 -28.12 -17.40
CA LYS A 335 -19.70 -29.39 -17.76
C LYS A 335 -20.72 -30.54 -17.70
N SER A 336 -21.44 -30.66 -16.60
CA SER A 336 -22.45 -31.71 -16.38
C SER A 336 -23.61 -31.63 -17.40
N ASN A 337 -24.07 -30.44 -17.74
CA ASN A 337 -25.15 -30.26 -18.73
C ASN A 337 -24.70 -30.61 -20.17
N ARG A 338 -23.46 -30.39 -20.52
CA ARG A 338 -22.88 -30.74 -21.83
C ARG A 338 -22.61 -32.19 -21.99
N ASP A 339 -22.12 -32.87 -20.95
CA ASP A 339 -21.89 -34.33 -20.96
C ASP A 339 -23.21 -35.10 -21.24
N SER A 340 -24.33 -34.59 -20.74
CA SER A 340 -25.66 -35.11 -20.98
C SER A 340 -26.12 -34.98 -22.44
N ASN A 341 -25.59 -33.98 -23.19
CA ASN A 341 -25.94 -33.70 -24.59
C ASN A 341 -24.88 -34.18 -25.61
N GLY A 342 -23.89 -34.96 -25.19
CA GLY A 342 -22.87 -35.55 -26.07
C GLY A 342 -21.79 -34.59 -26.57
N ALA A 343 -21.71 -33.38 -26.04
CA ALA A 343 -20.70 -32.38 -26.39
C ALA A 343 -19.86 -32.04 -25.15
N SER A 344 -18.99 -33.00 -24.73
CA SER A 344 -18.13 -32.84 -23.58
C SER A 344 -17.09 -31.70 -23.78
N LEU A 345 -16.80 -30.92 -22.70
CA LEU A 345 -15.58 -30.14 -22.65
C LEU A 345 -14.40 -31.09 -22.80
N GLN A 346 -13.47 -30.77 -23.72
CA GLN A 346 -12.24 -31.53 -23.80
C GLN A 346 -11.41 -31.29 -22.55
N ASP A 347 -10.51 -32.19 -22.27
CA ASP A 347 -9.55 -32.16 -21.18
C ASP A 347 -8.92 -30.71 -21.05
N ARG A 348 -9.09 -30.10 -19.89
CA ARG A 348 -8.55 -28.78 -19.50
C ARG A 348 -9.16 -27.55 -20.19
N GLU A 349 -10.31 -27.64 -20.87
CA GLU A 349 -11.06 -26.47 -21.33
C GLU A 349 -11.71 -25.72 -20.14
N ASP A 350 -12.14 -26.45 -19.14
CA ASP A 350 -12.63 -25.97 -17.85
C ASP A 350 -11.57 -25.16 -17.10
N GLU A 351 -10.31 -25.59 -17.14
CA GLU A 351 -9.18 -24.85 -16.55
C GLU A 351 -8.98 -23.48 -17.23
N ILE A 352 -9.09 -23.39 -18.57
CA ILE A 352 -8.99 -22.11 -19.30
C ILE A 352 -10.13 -21.18 -18.88
N LEU A 353 -11.36 -21.67 -18.77
CA LEU A 353 -12.50 -20.87 -18.32
C LEU A 353 -12.31 -20.39 -16.88
N PHE A 354 -11.80 -21.24 -15.99
CA PHE A 354 -11.53 -20.89 -14.61
C PHE A 354 -10.43 -19.81 -14.49
N LEU A 355 -9.37 -19.91 -15.30
CA LEU A 355 -8.31 -18.89 -15.35
C LEU A 355 -8.83 -17.56 -15.86
N LEU A 356 -9.58 -17.55 -16.96
CA LEU A 356 -10.18 -16.31 -17.49
C LEU A 356 -11.19 -15.70 -16.52
N GLY A 357 -11.93 -16.54 -15.78
CA GLY A 357 -12.81 -16.09 -14.71
C GLY A 357 -12.06 -15.46 -13.55
N GLN A 358 -10.93 -16.02 -13.12
CA GLN A 358 -10.07 -15.41 -12.11
C GLN A 358 -9.58 -14.02 -12.53
N VAL A 359 -9.08 -13.90 -13.77
CA VAL A 359 -8.61 -12.62 -14.29
C VAL A 359 -9.73 -11.58 -14.32
N ARG A 360 -10.94 -11.97 -14.73
CA ARG A 360 -12.13 -11.08 -14.74
C ARG A 360 -12.52 -10.60 -13.33
N LEU A 361 -12.46 -11.50 -12.33
CA LEU A 361 -12.86 -11.19 -10.97
C LEU A 361 -11.81 -10.38 -10.19
N PHE A 362 -10.52 -10.61 -10.43
CA PHE A 362 -9.45 -10.09 -9.59
C PHE A 362 -8.54 -9.09 -10.32
N GLY A 363 -8.49 -9.12 -11.65
CA GLY A 363 -7.53 -8.34 -12.40
C GLY A 363 -8.01 -6.94 -12.75
N PRO A 364 -7.06 -6.04 -13.03
CA PRO A 364 -7.35 -4.79 -13.70
C PRO A 364 -7.73 -5.03 -15.17
N ARG A 365 -7.40 -6.19 -15.71
CA ARG A 365 -7.67 -6.62 -17.08
C ARG A 365 -8.79 -7.65 -17.12
N SER A 366 -9.42 -7.76 -18.27
CA SER A 366 -10.49 -8.73 -18.49
C SER A 366 -10.05 -10.02 -19.19
N GLY A 367 -8.76 -10.20 -19.52
CA GLY A 367 -8.33 -11.36 -20.31
C GLY A 367 -6.86 -11.75 -20.18
N MET A 368 -6.49 -12.88 -20.79
CA MET A 368 -5.14 -13.44 -20.83
C MET A 368 -4.66 -13.69 -22.26
N THR A 369 -3.35 -13.56 -22.47
CA THR A 369 -2.67 -13.94 -23.68
C THR A 369 -2.46 -15.47 -23.76
N ASN A 370 -2.17 -15.98 -24.96
CA ASN A 370 -1.75 -17.38 -25.11
C ASN A 370 -0.44 -17.69 -24.34
N ASP A 371 0.43 -16.72 -24.15
CA ASP A 371 1.69 -16.89 -23.42
C ASP A 371 1.43 -17.04 -21.94
N GLU A 372 0.58 -16.20 -21.35
CA GLU A 372 0.14 -16.30 -19.96
C GLU A 372 -0.62 -17.61 -19.70
N LEU A 373 -1.57 -17.96 -20.57
CA LEU A 373 -2.26 -19.25 -20.49
C LEU A 373 -1.29 -20.44 -20.56
N SER A 374 -0.29 -20.39 -21.46
CA SER A 374 0.74 -21.42 -21.58
C SER A 374 1.60 -21.53 -20.31
N ALA A 375 2.00 -20.41 -19.75
CA ALA A 375 2.83 -20.34 -18.54
C ALA A 375 2.10 -20.96 -17.32
N VAL A 376 0.84 -20.63 -17.15
CA VAL A 376 0.03 -21.11 -16.01
C VAL A 376 -0.41 -22.55 -16.16
N THR A 377 -0.90 -22.96 -17.35
CA THR A 377 -1.40 -24.31 -17.59
C THR A 377 -0.30 -25.33 -17.84
N GLY A 378 0.90 -24.90 -18.20
CA GLY A 378 1.97 -25.79 -18.70
C GLY A 378 1.69 -26.37 -20.10
N LEU A 379 0.60 -25.96 -20.77
CA LEU A 379 0.25 -26.41 -22.11
C LEU A 379 0.99 -25.61 -23.18
N SER A 380 1.55 -26.29 -24.19
CA SER A 380 2.13 -25.57 -25.31
C SER A 380 1.07 -24.79 -26.11
N LYS A 381 1.47 -23.70 -26.77
CA LYS A 381 0.59 -22.92 -27.67
C LYS A 381 -0.10 -23.78 -28.74
N LYS A 382 0.58 -24.86 -29.21
CA LYS A 382 0.01 -25.81 -30.17
C LYS A 382 -1.19 -26.56 -29.60
N VAL A 383 -1.16 -26.84 -28.30
CA VAL A 383 -2.22 -27.52 -27.57
C VAL A 383 -3.33 -26.57 -27.14
N LEU A 384 -3.02 -25.32 -26.84
CA LEU A 384 -3.99 -24.29 -26.44
C LEU A 384 -4.87 -23.81 -27.61
N ARG A 385 -4.29 -23.61 -28.79
CA ARG A 385 -4.99 -23.07 -29.98
C ARG A 385 -6.30 -23.79 -30.32
N PRO A 386 -6.37 -25.14 -30.45
CA PRO A 386 -7.65 -25.81 -30.74
C PRO A 386 -8.65 -25.67 -29.59
N ARG A 387 -8.21 -25.58 -28.33
CA ARG A 387 -9.07 -25.42 -27.16
C ARG A 387 -9.68 -24.01 -27.11
N THR A 388 -8.86 -22.97 -27.28
CA THR A 388 -9.36 -21.58 -27.34
C THR A 388 -10.27 -21.36 -28.55
N LEU A 389 -9.99 -22.01 -29.70
CA LEU A 389 -10.87 -21.95 -30.87
C LEU A 389 -12.25 -22.57 -30.55
N LYS A 390 -12.28 -23.75 -29.94
CA LYS A 390 -13.52 -24.44 -29.59
C LYS A 390 -14.34 -23.66 -28.53
N LEU A 391 -13.67 -23.10 -27.51
CA LEU A 391 -14.35 -22.24 -26.54
C LEU A 391 -14.92 -20.97 -27.18
N ARG A 392 -14.24 -20.41 -28.18
CA ARG A 392 -14.74 -19.26 -28.97
C ARG A 392 -15.93 -19.63 -29.83
N GLU A 393 -15.86 -20.75 -30.55
CA GLU A 393 -16.98 -21.29 -31.35
C GLU A 393 -18.20 -21.62 -30.48
N ALA A 394 -17.98 -22.00 -29.23
CA ALA A 394 -19.03 -22.23 -28.23
C ALA A 394 -19.58 -20.92 -27.63
N GLY A 395 -19.06 -19.74 -28.02
CA GLY A 395 -19.49 -18.45 -27.51
C GLY A 395 -19.05 -18.15 -26.07
N LEU A 396 -18.12 -18.91 -25.50
CA LEU A 396 -17.69 -18.74 -24.09
C LEU A 396 -16.56 -17.73 -23.92
N ILE A 397 -15.70 -17.59 -24.94
CA ILE A 397 -14.60 -16.64 -24.92
C ILE A 397 -14.58 -15.80 -26.18
N ARG A 398 -14.04 -14.61 -26.09
CA ARG A 398 -13.84 -13.66 -27.21
C ARG A 398 -12.42 -13.14 -27.26
N GLU A 399 -11.99 -12.70 -28.43
CA GLU A 399 -10.74 -11.97 -28.61
C GLU A 399 -10.98 -10.48 -28.25
N VAL A 400 -10.20 -9.94 -27.32
CA VAL A 400 -10.28 -8.52 -26.90
C VAL A 400 -9.14 -7.70 -27.47
N GLU A 401 -7.98 -8.33 -27.73
CA GLU A 401 -6.83 -7.71 -28.38
C GLU A 401 -6.24 -8.65 -29.43
N LYS A 402 -5.65 -8.09 -30.49
CA LYS A 402 -5.06 -8.89 -31.60
C LYS A 402 -3.53 -8.96 -31.57
N ARG A 403 -2.89 -8.01 -30.91
CA ARG A 403 -1.42 -7.95 -30.81
C ARG A 403 -0.98 -7.35 -29.48
N PRO A 404 -0.65 -8.20 -28.50
CA PRO A 404 -0.77 -9.66 -28.49
C PRO A 404 -2.22 -10.13 -28.53
N LEU A 405 -2.46 -11.39 -28.94
CA LEU A 405 -3.80 -11.97 -28.93
C LEU A 405 -4.22 -12.27 -27.48
N VAL A 406 -5.28 -11.60 -27.01
CA VAL A 406 -5.84 -11.72 -25.66
C VAL A 406 -7.24 -12.29 -25.72
N PHE A 407 -7.52 -13.29 -24.87
CA PHE A 407 -8.83 -13.90 -24.69
C PHE A 407 -9.47 -13.46 -23.38
N ALA A 408 -10.79 -13.20 -23.42
CA ALA A 408 -11.61 -12.92 -22.26
C ALA A 408 -12.92 -13.75 -22.32
N LEU A 409 -13.60 -13.91 -21.18
CA LEU A 409 -14.96 -14.42 -21.16
C LEU A 409 -15.90 -13.49 -21.93
N THR A 410 -16.94 -14.06 -22.57
CA THR A 410 -18.07 -13.29 -23.12
C THR A 410 -19.04 -12.92 -22.02
N ASP A 411 -19.91 -11.94 -22.27
CA ASP A 411 -20.94 -11.54 -21.30
C ASP A 411 -21.93 -12.68 -21.05
N GLU A 412 -22.25 -13.46 -22.10
CA GLU A 412 -23.08 -14.66 -22.00
C GLU A 412 -22.40 -15.76 -21.15
N ALA A 413 -21.08 -15.90 -21.25
CA ALA A 413 -20.33 -16.83 -20.40
C ALA A 413 -20.31 -16.37 -18.94
N ILE A 414 -20.18 -15.07 -18.68
CA ILE A 414 -20.22 -14.48 -17.34
C ILE A 414 -21.55 -14.82 -16.66
N GLU A 415 -22.68 -14.57 -17.33
CA GLU A 415 -24.01 -14.93 -16.83
C GLU A 415 -24.19 -16.43 -16.63
N LEU A 416 -23.76 -17.24 -17.61
CA LEU A 416 -23.86 -18.71 -17.57
C LEU A 416 -23.07 -19.32 -16.42
N LEU A 417 -21.89 -18.76 -16.13
CA LEU A 417 -21.01 -19.21 -15.06
C LEU A 417 -21.40 -18.64 -13.68
N GLY A 418 -22.37 -17.70 -13.66
CA GLY A 418 -22.88 -17.11 -12.43
C GLY A 418 -21.93 -16.10 -11.78
N ILE A 419 -21.12 -15.43 -12.58
CA ILE A 419 -20.26 -14.33 -12.17
C ILE A 419 -21.08 -13.05 -12.42
N SER A 420 -21.48 -12.36 -11.37
CA SER A 420 -22.07 -11.01 -11.46
C SER A 420 -20.99 -9.94 -11.38
N ASP A 421 -21.25 -8.78 -11.98
CA ASP A 421 -20.42 -7.58 -11.80
C ASP A 421 -20.48 -7.04 -10.38
#